data_c4280b96110d37bf26c32fca595c7222
#
_entry.id   c4280b96110d37bf26c32fca595c7222
#
_cell.length_a   1.000
_cell.length_b   1.000
_cell.length_c   1.000
_cell.angle_alpha   90.00
_cell.angle_beta   90.00
_cell.angle_gamma   90.00
#
_symmetry.space_group_name_H-M   'P 1'
#
loop_
_entity.id
_entity.type
_entity.pdbx_description
1 polymer ?
#
loop_
_entity_poly.entity_id
_entity_poly.type
_entity_poly.pdbx_seq_one_letter_code
_entity_poly.pdbx_strand_id
1 'polypeptide(L)'
;VVSKQAMSGLPNIEPVTLLVILFALELPRETPGAVTVFILLQGVLYGFGLWWAMYLYVWYLLALLAWLLRRMDNALGWAVFSGIYGLCFGGLCAAVYLVAKTPAFALSWWLSGLSYDAMHGVGNFVIMLLLYRPLRRALQMAKRQIHLD
;
A
#
# COMPACT_ATOMS: atom_id res chain seq x y z
N VAL A 1 -5.20 9.30 3.66
CA VAL A 1 -6.52 9.71 3.14
C VAL A 1 -6.37 10.97 2.30
N VAL A 2 -5.82 12.08 2.81
CA VAL A 2 -5.68 13.35 2.08
C VAL A 2 -4.89 13.20 0.78
N SER A 3 -3.77 12.47 0.78
CA SER A 3 -2.97 12.21 -0.42
C SER A 3 -3.73 11.39 -1.47
N LYS A 4 -4.55 10.43 -1.04
CA LYS A 4 -5.43 9.67 -1.94
C LYS A 4 -6.48 10.59 -2.59
N GLN A 5 -7.09 11.47 -1.81
CA GLN A 5 -8.09 12.43 -2.32
C GLN A 5 -7.48 13.42 -3.32
N ALA A 6 -6.26 13.92 -3.03
CA ALA A 6 -5.56 14.84 -3.93
C ALA A 6 -5.20 14.23 -5.30
N MET A 7 -5.07 12.89 -5.36
CA MET A 7 -4.72 12.15 -6.58
C MET A 7 -5.91 11.37 -7.16
N SER A 8 -7.14 11.68 -6.77
CA SER A 8 -8.35 10.98 -7.22
C SER A 8 -8.60 11.04 -8.75
N GLY A 9 -7.98 11.99 -9.44
CA GLY A 9 -8.00 12.08 -10.90
C GLY A 9 -7.04 11.11 -11.63
N LEU A 10 -6.18 10.41 -10.88
CA LEU A 10 -5.22 9.44 -11.41
C LEU A 10 -5.54 8.06 -10.79
N PRO A 11 -6.33 7.23 -11.46
CA PRO A 11 -6.76 5.97 -10.90
C PRO A 11 -5.56 5.08 -10.54
N ASN A 12 -5.55 4.55 -9.32
CA ASN A 12 -4.51 3.67 -8.77
C ASN A 12 -3.08 4.25 -8.68
N ILE A 13 -2.89 5.57 -8.82
CA ILE A 13 -1.62 6.23 -8.55
C ILE A 13 -1.74 6.92 -7.20
N GLU A 14 -1.30 6.23 -6.14
CA GLU A 14 -1.46 6.70 -4.75
C GLU A 14 -0.17 6.46 -3.95
N PRO A 15 0.23 7.39 -3.08
CA PRO A 15 1.41 7.21 -2.24
C PRO A 15 1.19 6.25 -1.04
N VAL A 16 0.06 5.54 -0.98
CA VAL A 16 -0.29 4.67 0.16
C VAL A 16 0.73 3.55 0.32
N THR A 17 1.10 2.87 -0.77
CA THR A 17 2.13 1.82 -0.76
C THR A 17 3.45 2.34 -0.19
N LEU A 18 3.91 3.51 -0.65
CA LEU A 18 5.12 4.16 -0.15
C LEU A 18 5.02 4.47 1.34
N LEU A 19 3.90 5.05 1.77
CA LEU A 19 3.70 5.44 3.18
C LEU A 19 3.67 4.22 4.09
N VAL A 20 2.97 3.14 3.73
CA VAL A 20 2.93 1.89 4.51
C VAL A 20 4.33 1.29 4.63
N ILE A 21 5.10 1.25 3.54
CA ILE A 21 6.48 0.76 3.56
C ILE A 21 7.35 1.63 4.47
N LEU A 22 7.31 2.96 4.36
CA LEU A 22 8.11 3.85 5.19
C LEU A 22 7.75 3.73 6.67
N PHE A 23 6.46 3.62 7.02
CA PHE A 23 6.03 3.38 8.39
C PHE A 23 6.56 2.04 8.90
N ALA A 24 6.44 0.95 8.12
CA ALA A 24 6.95 -0.36 8.51
C ALA A 24 8.47 -0.38 8.76
N LEU A 25 9.24 0.46 8.05
CA LEU A 25 10.68 0.58 8.20
C LEU A 25 11.09 1.44 9.41
N GLU A 26 10.44 2.59 9.59
CA GLU A 26 10.87 3.59 10.58
C GLU A 26 10.09 3.54 11.89
N LEU A 27 8.84 3.07 11.85
CA LEU A 27 7.89 3.02 12.97
C LEU A 27 7.18 1.65 13.02
N PRO A 28 7.92 0.53 13.12
CA PRO A 28 7.33 -0.81 12.99
C PRO A 28 6.29 -1.15 14.05
N ARG A 29 6.39 -0.57 15.25
CA ARG A 29 5.43 -0.81 16.35
C ARG A 29 4.11 -0.06 16.12
N GLU A 30 4.17 1.11 15.53
CA GLU A 30 3.03 1.99 15.25
C GLU A 30 2.31 1.64 13.94
N THR A 31 3.00 0.93 13.03
CA THR A 31 2.48 0.60 11.70
C THR A 31 1.15 -0.15 11.73
N PRO A 32 0.93 -1.19 12.57
CA PRO A 32 -0.37 -1.87 12.60
C PRO A 32 -1.50 -0.91 12.97
N GLY A 33 -1.29 -0.04 13.96
CA GLY A 33 -2.27 0.98 14.37
C GLY A 33 -2.56 1.98 13.24
N ALA A 34 -1.52 2.49 12.57
CA ALA A 34 -1.67 3.41 11.45
C ALA A 34 -2.43 2.79 10.27
N VAL A 35 -2.14 1.52 9.94
CA VAL A 35 -2.86 0.76 8.91
C VAL A 35 -4.31 0.54 9.32
N THR A 36 -4.59 0.17 10.57
CA THR A 36 -5.95 0.03 11.09
C THR A 36 -6.75 1.32 10.94
N VAL A 37 -6.20 2.44 11.41
CA VAL A 37 -6.86 3.76 11.30
C VAL A 37 -7.11 4.11 9.82
N PHE A 38 -6.14 3.87 8.94
CA PHE A 38 -6.31 4.09 7.50
C PHE A 38 -7.48 3.27 6.94
N ILE A 39 -7.56 1.97 7.23
CA ILE A 39 -8.61 1.07 6.74
C ILE A 39 -9.99 1.50 7.28
N LEU A 40 -10.09 1.82 8.58
CA LEU A 40 -11.35 2.29 9.18
C LEU A 40 -11.82 3.60 8.55
N LEU A 41 -10.92 4.57 8.36
CA LEU A 41 -11.26 5.83 7.69
C LEU A 41 -11.73 5.62 6.25
N GLN A 42 -11.13 4.66 5.52
CA GLN A 42 -11.62 4.31 4.18
C GLN A 42 -13.06 3.77 4.22
N GLY A 43 -13.37 2.88 5.18
CA GLY A 43 -14.72 2.35 5.36
C GLY A 43 -15.75 3.42 5.72
N VAL A 44 -15.38 4.35 6.62
CA VAL A 44 -16.27 5.47 7.03
C VAL A 44 -16.51 6.45 5.88
N LEU A 45 -15.48 6.77 5.09
CA LEU A 45 -15.57 7.77 4.01
C LEU A 45 -16.22 7.23 2.74
N TYR A 46 -16.02 5.95 2.41
CA TYR A 46 -16.44 5.37 1.12
C TYR A 46 -17.41 4.20 1.26
N GLY A 47 -17.83 3.90 2.48
CA GLY A 47 -18.72 2.79 2.81
C GLY A 47 -18.00 1.46 2.98
N PHE A 48 -18.64 0.54 3.70
CA PHE A 48 -18.15 -0.82 3.95
C PHE A 48 -18.70 -1.78 2.90
N GLY A 49 -17.80 -2.50 2.22
CA GLY A 49 -18.18 -3.46 1.18
C GLY A 49 -17.07 -4.51 0.97
N LEU A 50 -17.19 -5.36 -0.05
CA LEU A 50 -16.18 -6.38 -0.34
C LEU A 50 -14.80 -5.77 -0.62
N TRP A 51 -14.73 -4.62 -1.25
CA TRP A 51 -13.49 -3.88 -1.46
C TRP A 51 -12.81 -3.50 -0.14
N TRP A 52 -13.57 -3.19 0.90
CA TRP A 52 -13.04 -2.89 2.22
C TRP A 52 -12.50 -4.14 2.90
N ALA A 53 -13.15 -5.31 2.72
CA ALA A 53 -12.65 -6.59 3.21
C ALA A 53 -11.26 -6.94 2.62
N MET A 54 -10.99 -6.55 1.37
CA MET A 54 -9.66 -6.69 0.75
C MET A 54 -8.59 -5.92 1.52
N TYR A 55 -8.91 -4.71 2.01
CA TYR A 55 -8.00 -3.85 2.74
C TYR A 55 -7.61 -4.43 4.11
N LEU A 56 -8.45 -5.26 4.72
CA LEU A 56 -8.18 -5.91 6.01
C LEU A 56 -6.93 -6.81 6.00
N TYR A 57 -6.48 -7.28 4.85
CA TYR A 57 -5.28 -8.11 4.77
C TYR A 57 -4.19 -7.55 3.86
N VAL A 58 -4.55 -6.90 2.76
CA VAL A 58 -3.58 -6.44 1.77
C VAL A 58 -2.57 -5.46 2.39
N TRP A 59 -3.02 -4.46 3.13
CA TRP A 59 -2.13 -3.47 3.72
C TRP A 59 -1.27 -4.01 4.86
N TYR A 60 -1.78 -4.96 5.65
CA TYR A 60 -0.97 -5.65 6.66
C TYR A 60 0.05 -6.58 6.03
N LEU A 61 -0.30 -7.26 4.94
CA LEU A 61 0.64 -8.07 4.17
C LEU A 61 1.78 -7.21 3.63
N LEU A 62 1.48 -6.04 3.06
CA LEU A 62 2.48 -5.09 2.61
C LEU A 62 3.42 -4.67 3.75
N ALA A 63 2.85 -4.29 4.89
CA ALA A 63 3.61 -3.87 6.07
C ALA A 63 4.52 -5.00 6.58
N LEU A 64 4.00 -6.24 6.63
CA LEU A 64 4.78 -7.42 7.02
C LEU A 64 5.93 -7.68 6.04
N LEU A 65 5.67 -7.68 4.74
CA LEU A 65 6.71 -7.90 3.73
C LEU A 65 7.78 -6.79 3.79
N ALA A 66 7.38 -5.54 3.97
CA ALA A 66 8.31 -4.43 4.15
C ALA A 66 9.18 -4.62 5.39
N TRP A 67 8.59 -5.04 6.51
CA TRP A 67 9.33 -5.33 7.74
C TRP A 67 10.29 -6.52 7.56
N LEU A 68 9.92 -7.57 6.87
CA LEU A 68 10.79 -8.71 6.56
C LEU A 68 11.98 -8.29 5.68
N LEU A 69 11.74 -7.40 4.72
CA LEU A 69 12.75 -6.86 3.80
C LEU A 69 13.50 -5.64 4.34
N ARG A 70 13.35 -5.31 5.63
CA ARG A 70 13.90 -4.08 6.23
C ARG A 70 15.43 -3.93 6.14
N ARG A 71 16.14 -5.00 5.82
CA ARG A 71 17.60 -4.96 5.56
C ARG A 71 17.96 -4.37 4.20
N MET A 72 16.99 -4.26 3.30
CA MET A 72 17.18 -3.62 1.99
C MET A 72 17.23 -2.10 2.17
N ASP A 73 18.36 -1.48 1.85
CA ASP A 73 18.58 -0.04 2.06
C ASP A 73 18.90 0.70 0.75
N ASN A 74 18.17 0.40 -0.31
CA ASN A 74 18.30 1.15 -1.56
C ASN A 74 16.94 1.51 -2.16
N ALA A 75 16.85 2.73 -2.72
CA ALA A 75 15.61 3.25 -3.29
C ALA A 75 15.13 2.45 -4.51
N LEU A 76 16.06 1.95 -5.33
CA LEU A 76 15.70 1.15 -6.50
C LEU A 76 15.09 -0.20 -6.11
N GLY A 77 15.67 -0.88 -5.11
CA GLY A 77 15.11 -2.14 -4.59
C GLY A 77 13.68 -1.93 -4.08
N TRP A 78 13.44 -0.86 -3.31
CA TRP A 78 12.10 -0.52 -2.85
C TRP A 78 11.16 -0.11 -3.98
N ALA A 79 11.66 0.58 -5.03
CA ALA A 79 10.87 0.90 -6.21
C ALA A 79 10.45 -0.37 -6.97
N VAL A 80 11.36 -1.31 -7.17
CA VAL A 80 11.06 -2.61 -7.79
C VAL A 80 10.06 -3.39 -6.95
N PHE A 81 10.29 -3.50 -5.64
CA PHE A 81 9.37 -4.20 -4.72
C PHE A 81 7.95 -3.60 -4.76
N SER A 82 7.82 -2.27 -4.64
CA SER A 82 6.52 -1.60 -4.66
C SER A 82 5.83 -1.70 -6.01
N GLY A 83 6.60 -1.69 -7.11
CA GLY A 83 6.10 -1.93 -8.46
C GLY A 83 5.53 -3.34 -8.62
N ILE A 84 6.27 -4.36 -8.19
CA ILE A 84 5.80 -5.76 -8.20
C ILE A 84 4.55 -5.91 -7.32
N TYR A 85 4.56 -5.30 -6.12
CA TYR A 85 3.39 -5.34 -5.23
C TYR A 85 2.16 -4.72 -5.90
N GLY A 86 2.32 -3.59 -6.59
CA GLY A 86 1.26 -2.94 -7.36
C GLY A 86 0.73 -3.81 -8.49
N LEU A 87 1.61 -4.49 -9.25
CA LEU A 87 1.22 -5.44 -10.29
C LEU A 87 0.44 -6.65 -9.74
N CYS A 88 0.73 -7.09 -8.52
CA CYS A 88 0.05 -8.19 -7.86
C CYS A 88 -1.21 -7.78 -7.08
N PHE A 89 -1.47 -6.46 -6.96
CA PHE A 89 -2.49 -5.93 -6.05
C PHE A 89 -3.89 -6.44 -6.37
N GLY A 90 -4.31 -6.43 -7.62
CA GLY A 90 -5.60 -6.96 -8.05
C GLY A 90 -5.73 -8.46 -7.79
N GLY A 91 -4.67 -9.23 -8.03
CA GLY A 91 -4.63 -10.67 -7.71
C GLY A 91 -4.80 -10.92 -6.21
N LEU A 92 -4.11 -10.13 -5.37
CA LEU A 92 -4.28 -10.18 -3.91
C LEU A 92 -5.72 -9.82 -3.52
N CYS A 93 -6.28 -8.76 -4.09
CA CYS A 93 -7.66 -8.35 -3.84
C CYS A 93 -8.68 -9.40 -4.30
N ALA A 94 -8.42 -10.09 -5.40
CA ALA A 94 -9.30 -11.14 -5.91
C ALA A 94 -9.49 -12.31 -4.93
N ALA A 95 -8.57 -12.51 -3.98
CA ALA A 95 -8.66 -13.58 -2.98
C ALA A 95 -9.95 -13.53 -2.15
N VAL A 96 -10.52 -12.34 -1.90
CA VAL A 96 -11.80 -12.23 -1.19
C VAL A 96 -12.95 -12.89 -1.96
N TYR A 97 -12.90 -12.90 -3.29
CA TYR A 97 -13.91 -13.52 -4.14
C TYR A 97 -13.83 -15.05 -4.18
N LEU A 98 -12.68 -15.63 -3.80
CA LEU A 98 -12.59 -17.10 -3.64
C LEU A 98 -13.53 -17.60 -2.53
N VAL A 99 -13.75 -16.74 -1.51
CA VAL A 99 -14.63 -17.05 -0.38
C VAL A 99 -16.06 -16.52 -0.62
N ALA A 100 -16.18 -15.29 -1.14
CA ALA A 100 -17.48 -14.62 -1.30
C ALA A 100 -18.24 -15.03 -2.55
N LYS A 101 -17.57 -15.62 -3.54
CA LYS A 101 -18.14 -16.02 -4.86
C LYS A 101 -17.60 -17.39 -5.28
N THR A 102 -17.03 -17.46 -6.50
CA THR A 102 -16.44 -18.67 -7.07
C THR A 102 -15.01 -18.40 -7.58
N PRO A 103 -14.16 -19.41 -7.69
CA PRO A 103 -12.82 -19.27 -8.29
C PRO A 103 -12.86 -18.68 -9.71
N ALA A 104 -13.82 -19.08 -10.53
CA ALA A 104 -14.00 -18.54 -11.87
C ALA A 104 -14.33 -17.04 -11.85
N PHE A 105 -15.18 -16.61 -10.92
CA PHE A 105 -15.48 -15.18 -10.73
C PHE A 105 -14.24 -14.41 -10.30
N ALA A 106 -13.48 -14.90 -9.30
CA ALA A 106 -12.26 -14.27 -8.81
C ALA A 106 -11.24 -14.08 -9.94
N LEU A 107 -11.03 -15.12 -10.77
CA LEU A 107 -10.14 -15.05 -11.93
C LEU A 107 -10.62 -14.02 -12.96
N SER A 108 -11.90 -14.05 -13.34
CA SER A 108 -12.45 -13.11 -14.32
C SER A 108 -12.36 -11.66 -13.82
N TRP A 109 -12.63 -11.44 -12.54
CA TRP A 109 -12.53 -10.13 -11.91
C TRP A 109 -11.08 -9.59 -11.94
N TRP A 110 -10.10 -10.42 -11.59
CA TRP A 110 -8.69 -10.05 -11.67
C TRP A 110 -8.25 -9.76 -13.09
N LEU A 111 -8.57 -10.66 -14.05
CA LEU A 111 -8.20 -10.48 -15.46
C LEU A 111 -8.77 -9.18 -16.04
N SER A 112 -10.00 -8.80 -15.67
CA SER A 112 -10.60 -7.54 -16.11
C SER A 112 -9.92 -6.30 -15.52
N GLY A 113 -9.19 -6.46 -14.40
CA GLY A 113 -8.48 -5.41 -13.69
C GLY A 113 -7.00 -5.28 -14.06
N LEU A 114 -6.43 -6.10 -14.94
CA LEU A 114 -4.98 -6.11 -15.23
C LEU A 114 -4.41 -4.76 -15.68
N SER A 115 -5.19 -3.97 -16.41
CA SER A 115 -4.77 -2.61 -16.81
C SER A 115 -4.58 -1.69 -15.60
N TYR A 116 -5.44 -1.82 -14.60
CA TYR A 116 -5.31 -1.07 -13.35
C TYR A 116 -4.10 -1.54 -12.53
N ASP A 117 -3.83 -2.86 -12.51
CA ASP A 117 -2.64 -3.42 -11.85
C ASP A 117 -1.36 -2.91 -12.53
N ALA A 118 -1.34 -2.85 -13.86
CA ALA A 118 -0.21 -2.30 -14.60
C ALA A 118 0.04 -0.82 -14.24
N MET A 119 -1.02 0.00 -14.20
CA MET A 119 -0.93 1.42 -13.79
C MET A 119 -0.47 1.55 -12.34
N HIS A 120 -1.00 0.71 -11.44
CA HIS A 120 -0.63 0.68 -10.03
C HIS A 120 0.84 0.29 -9.85
N GLY A 121 1.31 -0.72 -10.58
CA GLY A 121 2.71 -1.14 -10.54
C GLY A 121 3.66 -0.06 -11.02
N VAL A 122 3.38 0.56 -12.17
CA VAL A 122 4.20 1.67 -12.70
C VAL A 122 4.15 2.88 -11.77
N GLY A 123 2.97 3.27 -11.32
CA GLY A 123 2.79 4.40 -10.39
C GLY A 123 3.56 4.21 -9.09
N ASN A 124 3.44 3.04 -8.47
CA ASN A 124 4.18 2.69 -7.25
C ASN A 124 5.69 2.71 -7.46
N PHE A 125 6.17 2.14 -8.57
CA PHE A 125 7.59 2.16 -8.92
C PHE A 125 8.12 3.59 -9.00
N VAL A 126 7.45 4.45 -9.77
CA VAL A 126 7.88 5.84 -9.98
C VAL A 126 7.80 6.65 -8.67
N ILE A 127 6.68 6.58 -7.96
CA ILE A 127 6.50 7.28 -6.68
C ILE A 127 7.56 6.85 -5.67
N MET A 128 7.81 5.55 -5.54
CA MET A 128 8.82 5.02 -4.63
C MET A 128 10.22 5.49 -5.01
N LEU A 129 10.58 5.43 -6.30
CA LEU A 129 11.90 5.83 -6.77
C LEU A 129 12.20 7.31 -6.47
N LEU A 130 11.20 8.17 -6.67
CA LEU A 130 11.36 9.62 -6.49
C LEU A 130 11.25 10.04 -5.02
N LEU A 131 10.29 9.48 -4.26
CA LEU A 131 9.92 10.00 -2.95
C LEU A 131 10.46 9.19 -1.76
N TYR A 132 11.01 7.99 -1.97
CA TYR A 132 11.52 7.16 -0.88
C TYR A 132 12.55 7.89 -0.01
N ARG A 133 13.61 8.40 -0.62
CA ARG A 133 14.70 9.07 0.11
C ARG A 133 14.25 10.35 0.83
N PRO A 134 13.56 11.31 0.17
CA PRO A 134 13.16 12.54 0.83
C PRO A 134 12.15 12.30 1.96
N LEU A 135 11.14 11.44 1.76
CA LEU A 135 10.14 11.16 2.78
C LEU A 135 10.70 10.33 3.94
N ARG A 136 11.58 9.37 3.65
CA ARG A 136 12.27 8.62 4.71
C ARG A 136 13.09 9.55 5.61
N ARG A 137 13.85 10.48 5.02
CA ARG A 137 14.63 11.47 5.79
C ARG A 137 13.72 12.37 6.63
N ALA A 138 12.61 12.85 6.05
CA ALA A 138 11.65 13.69 6.78
C ALA A 138 11.06 12.93 7.98
N LEU A 139 10.69 11.66 7.79
CA LEU A 139 10.15 10.82 8.87
C LEU A 139 11.18 10.55 9.97
N GLN A 140 12.45 10.30 9.59
CA GLN A 140 13.54 10.13 10.56
C GLN A 140 13.82 11.41 11.35
N MET A 141 13.76 12.58 10.72
CA MET A 141 13.90 13.87 11.42
C MET A 141 12.75 14.08 12.40
N ALA A 142 11.50 13.85 11.99
CA ALA A 142 10.34 13.98 12.86
C ALA A 142 10.43 13.03 14.07
N LYS A 143 10.85 11.77 13.84
CA LYS A 143 11.05 10.78 14.91
C LYS A 143 12.09 11.23 15.94
N ARG A 144 13.18 11.86 15.51
CA ARG A 144 14.21 12.37 16.41
C ARG A 144 13.68 13.51 17.31
N GLN A 145 12.84 14.38 16.76
CA GLN A 145 12.23 15.47 17.54
C GLN A 145 11.29 14.96 18.64
N ILE A 146 10.51 13.91 18.34
CA ILE A 146 9.56 13.32 19.30
C ILE A 146 10.28 12.52 20.41
N HIS A 147 11.46 11.99 20.15
CA HIS A 147 12.21 11.18 21.15
C HIS A 147 13.26 11.96 21.93
N LEU A 148 13.40 13.25 21.67
CA LEU A 148 14.26 14.17 22.45
C LEU A 148 13.48 14.92 23.52
N ASP A 149 12.15 14.76 23.58
CA ASP A 149 11.25 15.20 24.64
C ASP A 149 10.87 14.02 25.54
#